data_849997f5019977b3cb6f5246f6dd7c19
#
_entry.id   849997f5019977b3cb6f5246f6dd7c19
#
_cell.length_a   1.000
_cell.length_b   1.000
_cell.length_c   1.000
_cell.angle_alpha   90.00
_cell.angle_beta   90.00
_cell.angle_gamma   90.00
#
_symmetry.space_group_name_H-M   'P 1'
#
loop_
_entity.id
_entity.type
_entity.pdbx_description
1 polymer ?
#
loop_
_entity_poly.entity_id
_entity_poly.type
_entity_poly.pdbx_seq_one_letter_code
_entity_poly.pdbx_strand_id
1 'polypeptide(L)'
;MLLRHYFLILIITFLFGSAYPVQKVIFNENVPPLLMGSLRMLVVFICLLPFWRFRIPEKKYWLPLLFFSISMGFLANVFMTLSLNEANIVSPIIIGSQLAVPFAILLSSFFLKEKVSIKKWVLIFISFF
;
A
#
# COMPACT_ATOMS: atom_id res chain seq x y z
N MET A 1 14.13 5.19 -24.04
CA MET A 1 13.00 5.45 -23.12
C MET A 1 12.80 4.36 -22.08
N LEU A 2 12.92 3.07 -22.41
CA LEU A 2 12.72 1.94 -21.47
C LEU A 2 13.65 1.95 -20.26
N LEU A 3 14.95 2.18 -20.42
CA LEU A 3 15.94 2.12 -19.33
C LEU A 3 15.64 3.09 -18.18
N ARG A 4 15.19 4.31 -18.52
CA ARG A 4 14.80 5.33 -17.53
C ARG A 4 13.60 4.86 -16.67
N HIS A 5 12.65 4.16 -17.26
CA HIS A 5 11.48 3.66 -16.55
C HIS A 5 11.85 2.51 -15.61
N TYR A 6 12.74 1.59 -16.04
CA TYR A 6 13.24 0.53 -15.17
C TYR A 6 14.02 1.08 -13.98
N PHE A 7 14.86 2.10 -14.20
CA PHE A 7 15.60 2.76 -13.12
C PHE A 7 14.68 3.44 -12.11
N LEU A 8 13.64 4.14 -12.57
CA LEU A 8 12.64 4.74 -11.68
C LEU A 8 11.87 3.68 -10.87
N ILE A 9 11.46 2.58 -11.51
CA ILE A 9 10.79 1.48 -10.81
C ILE A 9 11.70 0.89 -9.75
N LEU A 10 12.98 0.67 -10.05
CA LEU A 10 13.96 0.14 -9.11
C LEU A 10 14.15 1.06 -7.89
N ILE A 11 14.26 2.37 -8.11
CA ILE A 11 14.35 3.35 -7.02
C ILE A 11 13.08 3.32 -6.16
N ILE A 12 11.91 3.33 -6.77
CA ILE A 12 10.64 3.30 -6.03
C ILE A 12 10.54 2.02 -5.21
N THR A 13 10.87 0.87 -5.79
CA THR A 13 10.84 -0.41 -5.08
C THR A 13 11.81 -0.44 -3.91
N PHE A 14 13.02 0.09 -4.10
CA PHE A 14 14.02 0.20 -3.03
C PHE A 14 13.54 1.09 -1.90
N LEU A 15 13.02 2.28 -2.21
CA LEU A 15 12.48 3.22 -1.21
C LEU A 15 11.29 2.63 -0.46
N PHE A 16 10.39 1.95 -1.16
CA PHE A 16 9.25 1.28 -0.54
C PHE A 16 9.70 0.13 0.38
N GLY A 17 10.63 -0.70 -0.09
CA GLY A 17 11.16 -1.83 0.68
C GLY A 17 11.91 -1.38 1.93
N SER A 18 12.70 -0.30 1.86
CA SER A 18 13.44 0.23 3.00
C SER A 18 12.56 0.89 4.06
N ALA A 19 11.35 1.32 3.72
CA ALA A 19 10.44 1.97 4.65
C ALA A 19 10.04 1.08 5.83
N TYR A 20 9.83 -0.21 5.63
CA TYR A 20 9.41 -1.15 6.68
C TYR A 20 10.48 -1.42 7.74
N PRO A 21 11.74 -1.75 7.38
CA PRO A 21 12.82 -1.89 8.37
C PRO A 21 13.06 -0.61 9.16
N VAL A 22 13.07 0.56 8.49
CA VAL A 22 13.25 1.86 9.15
C VAL A 22 12.12 2.12 10.15
N GLN A 23 10.88 1.84 9.76
CA GLN A 23 9.73 2.00 10.65
C GLN A 23 9.83 1.09 11.89
N LYS A 24 10.33 -0.14 11.73
CA LYS A 24 10.54 -1.05 12.85
C LYS A 24 11.61 -0.56 13.82
N VAL A 25 12.71 0.00 13.32
CA VAL A 25 13.75 0.61 14.16
C VAL A 25 13.16 1.73 15.02
N ILE A 26 12.33 2.60 14.42
CA ILE A 26 11.67 3.69 15.15
C ILE A 26 10.72 3.16 16.25
N PHE A 27 10.03 2.06 16.01
CA PHE A 27 9.16 1.46 17.03
C PHE A 27 9.93 0.89 18.22
N ASN A 28 11.16 0.42 18.01
CA ASN A 28 12.03 -0.04 19.09
C ASN A 28 12.42 1.10 20.04
N GLU A 29 12.32 2.37 19.63
CA GLU A 29 12.51 3.56 20.46
C GLU A 29 11.26 3.97 21.26
N ASN A 30 10.28 3.06 21.41
CA ASN A 30 9.01 3.28 22.13
C ASN A 30 8.12 4.40 21.54
N VAL A 31 8.24 4.69 20.26
CA VAL A 31 7.35 5.66 19.60
C VAL A 31 5.97 5.03 19.38
N PRO A 32 4.88 5.69 19.81
CA PRO A 32 3.53 5.16 19.61
C PRO A 32 3.22 4.91 18.13
N PRO A 33 2.74 3.71 17.76
CA PRO A 33 2.50 3.35 16.36
C PRO A 33 1.53 4.29 15.65
N LEU A 34 0.48 4.71 16.32
CA LEU A 34 -0.52 5.62 15.77
C LEU A 34 0.05 7.02 15.50
N LEU A 35 0.96 7.49 16.35
CA LEU A 35 1.63 8.77 16.14
C LEU A 35 2.51 8.72 14.89
N MET A 36 3.28 7.65 14.71
CA MET A 36 4.10 7.47 13.51
C MET A 36 3.25 7.39 12.23
N GLY A 37 2.14 6.65 12.27
CA GLY A 37 1.20 6.57 11.17
C GLY A 37 0.59 7.93 10.81
N SER A 38 0.17 8.70 11.82
CA SER A 38 -0.41 10.02 11.62
C SER A 38 0.59 11.04 11.06
N LEU A 39 1.83 11.06 11.58
CA LEU A 39 2.90 11.91 11.07
C LEU A 39 3.22 11.60 9.60
N ARG A 40 3.30 10.31 9.24
CA ARG A 40 3.50 9.89 7.85
C ARG A 40 2.40 10.45 6.93
N MET A 41 1.14 10.32 7.33
CA MET A 41 0.02 10.85 6.54
C MET A 41 0.04 12.37 6.45
N LEU A 42 0.41 13.06 7.53
CA LEU A 42 0.55 14.50 7.55
C LEU A 42 1.64 14.98 6.59
N VAL A 43 2.81 14.35 6.59
CA VAL A 43 3.90 14.67 5.66
C VAL A 43 3.46 14.47 4.21
N VAL A 44 2.81 13.33 3.90
CA VAL A 44 2.28 13.07 2.55
C VAL A 44 1.26 14.13 2.15
N PHE A 45 0.38 14.51 3.06
CA PHE A 45 -0.62 15.56 2.81
C PHE A 45 0.04 16.90 2.49
N ILE A 46 1.03 17.33 3.29
CA ILE A 46 1.77 18.59 3.06
C ILE A 46 2.50 18.54 1.71
N CYS A 47 3.15 17.43 1.38
CA CYS A 47 3.86 17.29 0.11
C CYS A 47 2.93 17.31 -1.10
N LEU A 48 1.69 16.85 -0.96
CA LEU A 48 0.70 16.85 -2.04
C LEU A 48 -0.03 18.19 -2.21
N LEU A 49 -0.07 19.03 -1.16
CA LEU A 49 -0.74 20.34 -1.21
C LEU A 49 -0.35 21.19 -2.43
N PRO A 50 0.94 21.36 -2.79
CA PRO A 50 1.33 22.21 -3.93
C PRO A 50 0.89 21.62 -5.29
N PHE A 51 0.66 20.31 -5.35
CA PHE A 51 0.20 19.62 -6.57
C PHE A 51 -1.33 19.57 -6.67
N TRP A 52 -2.03 19.97 -5.63
CA TRP A 52 -3.49 19.93 -5.59
C TRP A 52 -4.08 20.97 -6.53
N ARG A 53 -4.43 20.54 -7.72
CA ARG A 53 -5.33 21.29 -8.59
C ARG A 53 -6.74 21.08 -8.06
N PHE A 54 -7.35 22.12 -7.49
CA PHE A 54 -8.71 22.15 -6.92
C PHE A 54 -9.79 21.73 -7.94
N ARG A 55 -9.75 20.51 -8.42
CA ARG A 55 -10.85 19.89 -9.15
C ARG A 55 -11.65 19.04 -8.19
N ILE A 56 -12.74 19.59 -7.70
CA ILE A 56 -13.66 18.86 -6.83
C ILE A 56 -14.35 17.79 -7.70
N PRO A 57 -14.27 16.49 -7.35
CA PRO A 57 -14.95 15.46 -8.09
C PRO A 57 -16.47 15.63 -7.98
N GLU A 58 -17.19 15.18 -8.99
CA GLU A 58 -18.66 15.20 -9.00
C GLU A 58 -19.21 14.48 -7.78
N LYS A 59 -20.32 14.97 -7.23
CA LYS A 59 -20.97 14.42 -6.03
C LYS A 59 -21.24 12.91 -6.08
N LYS A 60 -21.44 12.36 -7.29
CA LYS A 60 -21.63 10.93 -7.53
C LYS A 60 -20.45 10.07 -7.03
N TYR A 61 -19.24 10.58 -7.05
CA TYR A 61 -18.02 9.85 -6.67
C TYR A 61 -17.61 10.05 -5.22
N TRP A 62 -18.32 10.89 -4.46
CA TRP A 62 -17.95 11.18 -3.07
C TRP A 62 -18.04 9.96 -2.16
N LEU A 63 -19.12 9.19 -2.27
CA LEU A 63 -19.33 8.01 -1.43
C LEU A 63 -18.26 6.93 -1.69
N PRO A 64 -17.98 6.51 -2.95
CA PRO A 64 -16.91 5.57 -3.23
C PRO A 64 -15.53 6.08 -2.83
N LEU A 65 -15.24 7.38 -3.02
CA LEU A 65 -13.97 7.99 -2.62
C LEU A 65 -13.79 7.99 -1.10
N LEU A 66 -14.84 8.33 -0.36
CA LEU A 66 -14.83 8.32 1.10
C LEU A 66 -14.59 6.90 1.62
N PHE A 67 -15.29 5.91 1.06
CA PHE A 67 -15.13 4.50 1.44
C PHE A 67 -13.71 4.00 1.14
N PHE A 68 -13.16 4.33 -0.03
CA PHE A 68 -11.79 4.01 -0.41
C PHE A 68 -10.78 4.69 0.52
N SER A 69 -10.98 5.96 0.84
CA SER A 69 -10.10 6.73 1.71
C SER A 69 -10.06 6.17 3.14
N ILE A 70 -11.21 5.80 3.69
CA ILE A 70 -11.28 5.18 5.02
C ILE A 70 -10.65 3.78 5.00
N SER A 71 -10.97 2.97 4.01
CA SER A 71 -10.47 1.60 3.93
C SER A 71 -8.97 1.52 3.69
N MET A 72 -8.48 2.18 2.64
CA MET A 72 -7.08 2.12 2.24
C MET A 72 -6.21 3.18 2.91
N GLY A 73 -6.75 4.38 3.10
CA GLY A 73 -6.01 5.48 3.72
C GLY A 73 -5.85 5.33 5.23
N PHE A 74 -6.91 4.93 5.92
CA PHE A 74 -6.92 4.86 7.37
C PHE A 74 -6.75 3.42 7.88
N LEU A 75 -7.72 2.53 7.64
CA LEU A 75 -7.73 1.19 8.22
C LEU A 75 -6.49 0.37 7.82
N ALA A 76 -6.14 0.31 6.55
CA ALA A 76 -4.99 -0.46 6.08
C ALA A 76 -3.68 0.04 6.70
N ASN A 77 -3.50 1.37 6.83
CA ASN A 77 -2.31 1.92 7.46
C ASN A 77 -2.26 1.67 8.96
N VAL A 78 -3.39 1.80 9.67
CA VAL A 78 -3.47 1.51 11.12
C VAL A 78 -3.12 0.05 11.38
N PHE A 79 -3.76 -0.88 10.68
CA PHE A 79 -3.49 -2.31 10.87
C PHE A 79 -2.04 -2.68 10.52
N MET A 80 -1.51 -2.13 9.42
CA MET A 80 -0.11 -2.37 9.03
C MET A 80 0.86 -1.85 10.08
N THR A 81 0.62 -0.66 10.61
CA THR A 81 1.46 -0.02 11.61
C THR A 81 1.41 -0.79 12.95
N LEU A 82 0.23 -1.22 13.38
CA LEU A 82 0.07 -2.04 14.58
C LEU A 82 0.73 -3.40 14.41
N SER A 83 0.56 -4.06 13.28
CA SER A 83 1.21 -5.34 12.98
C SER A 83 2.74 -5.24 13.04
N LEU A 84 3.32 -4.17 12.50
CA LEU A 84 4.77 -3.94 12.56
C LEU A 84 5.26 -3.66 13.97
N ASN A 85 4.46 -3.00 14.80
CA ASN A 85 4.80 -2.76 16.19
C ASN A 85 4.88 -4.06 16.99
N GLU A 86 3.86 -4.91 16.88
CA GLU A 86 3.75 -6.18 17.63
C GLU A 86 4.70 -7.26 17.11
N ALA A 87 5.13 -7.19 15.86
CA ALA A 87 5.94 -8.23 15.25
C ALA A 87 7.39 -8.21 15.73
N ASN A 88 7.92 -9.37 16.11
CA ASN A 88 9.34 -9.53 16.36
C ASN A 88 10.17 -9.51 15.06
N ILE A 89 9.59 -10.01 13.97
CA ILE A 89 10.23 -10.11 12.65
C ILE A 89 9.33 -9.44 11.61
N VAL A 90 9.91 -8.57 10.79
CA VAL A 90 9.18 -7.77 9.78
C VAL A 90 8.79 -8.58 8.55
N SER A 91 9.64 -9.57 8.18
CA SER A 91 9.49 -10.33 6.94
C SER A 91 8.13 -11.01 6.75
N PRO A 92 7.54 -11.71 7.76
CA PRO A 92 6.22 -12.33 7.58
C PRO A 92 5.11 -11.33 7.28
N ILE A 93 5.19 -10.12 7.84
CA ILE A 93 4.20 -9.07 7.60
C ILE A 93 4.28 -8.58 6.15
N ILE A 94 5.50 -8.36 5.66
CA ILE A 94 5.71 -7.93 4.27
C ILE A 94 5.20 -9.00 3.30
N ILE A 95 5.56 -10.26 3.52
CA ILE A 95 5.09 -11.38 2.70
C ILE A 95 3.56 -11.48 2.77
N GLY A 96 2.98 -11.40 3.97
CA GLY A 96 1.53 -11.40 4.16
C GLY A 96 0.82 -10.26 3.43
N SER A 97 1.41 -9.07 3.38
CA SER A 97 0.84 -7.93 2.66
C SER A 97 0.80 -8.15 1.13
N GLN A 98 1.72 -8.93 0.58
CA GLN A 98 1.73 -9.28 -0.84
C GLN A 98 0.57 -10.20 -1.23
N LEU A 99 -0.05 -10.92 -0.29
CA LEU A 99 -1.28 -11.68 -0.54
C LEU A 99 -2.46 -10.78 -0.98
N ALA A 100 -2.38 -9.48 -0.77
CA ALA A 100 -3.35 -8.53 -1.31
C ALA A 100 -3.47 -8.61 -2.84
N VAL A 101 -2.39 -8.95 -3.55
CA VAL A 101 -2.39 -9.04 -5.02
C VAL A 101 -3.29 -10.18 -5.53
N PRO A 102 -3.12 -11.46 -5.11
CA PRO A 102 -4.02 -12.51 -5.54
C PRO A 102 -5.48 -12.29 -5.07
N PHE A 103 -5.69 -11.74 -3.87
CA PHE A 103 -7.03 -11.37 -3.41
C PHE A 103 -7.67 -10.29 -4.28
N ALA A 104 -6.93 -9.26 -4.68
CA ALA A 104 -7.43 -8.23 -5.58
C ALA A 104 -7.84 -8.82 -6.94
N ILE A 105 -7.08 -9.77 -7.48
CA ILE A 105 -7.40 -10.44 -8.74
C ILE A 105 -8.64 -11.34 -8.60
N LEU A 106 -8.77 -12.08 -7.49
CA LEU A 106 -9.97 -12.86 -7.18
C LEU A 106 -11.21 -11.96 -7.11
N LEU A 107 -11.12 -10.85 -6.37
CA LEU A 107 -12.22 -9.91 -6.23
C LEU A 107 -12.58 -9.25 -7.56
N SER A 108 -11.59 -8.85 -8.38
CA SER A 108 -11.85 -8.27 -9.70
C SER A 108 -12.53 -9.28 -10.63
N SER A 109 -12.09 -10.54 -10.59
CA SER A 109 -12.72 -11.61 -11.37
C SER A 109 -14.19 -11.84 -10.97
N PHE A 110 -14.46 -11.76 -9.65
CA PHE A 110 -15.82 -12.01 -9.13
C PHE A 110 -16.76 -10.81 -9.34
N PHE A 111 -16.31 -9.59 -8.98
CA PHE A 111 -17.15 -8.39 -9.04
C PHE A 111 -17.23 -7.76 -10.44
N LEU A 112 -16.10 -7.72 -11.16
CA LEU A 112 -16.02 -7.11 -12.49
C LEU A 112 -16.28 -8.14 -13.61
N LYS A 113 -16.44 -9.43 -13.26
CA LYS A 113 -16.61 -10.54 -14.22
C LYS A 113 -15.48 -10.60 -15.27
N GLU A 114 -14.28 -10.15 -14.89
CA GLU A 114 -13.12 -10.21 -15.76
C GLU A 114 -12.65 -11.65 -15.89
N LYS A 115 -12.48 -12.10 -17.15
CA LYS A 115 -11.93 -13.44 -17.45
C LYS A 115 -10.42 -13.42 -17.22
N VAL A 116 -9.98 -13.89 -16.07
CA VAL A 116 -8.55 -14.06 -15.79
C VAL A 116 -8.06 -15.35 -16.47
N SER A 117 -7.14 -15.22 -17.42
CA SER A 117 -6.55 -16.38 -18.12
C SER A 117 -5.79 -17.26 -17.11
N ILE A 118 -5.86 -18.59 -17.30
CA ILE A 118 -5.13 -19.59 -16.51
C ILE A 118 -3.61 -19.27 -16.48
N LYS A 119 -3.05 -18.76 -17.57
CA LYS A 119 -1.65 -18.32 -17.63
C LYS A 119 -1.33 -17.24 -16.60
N LYS A 120 -2.24 -16.30 -16.32
CA LYS A 120 -2.05 -15.27 -15.30
C LYS A 120 -2.07 -15.87 -13.90
N TRP A 121 -2.93 -16.86 -13.65
CA TRP A 121 -2.96 -17.59 -12.37
C TRP A 121 -1.66 -18.33 -12.10
N VAL A 122 -1.12 -19.03 -13.09
CA VAL A 122 0.16 -19.74 -12.98
C VAL A 122 1.29 -18.74 -12.68
N LEU A 123 1.35 -17.60 -13.36
CA LEU A 123 2.37 -16.56 -13.11
C LEU A 123 2.27 -15.98 -11.70
N ILE A 124 1.06 -15.78 -11.19
CA ILE A 124 0.85 -15.31 -9.81
C ILE A 124 1.39 -16.35 -8.81
N PHE A 125 1.04 -17.62 -9.00
CA PHE A 125 1.56 -18.68 -8.15
C PHE A 125 3.09 -18.76 -8.16
N ILE A 126 3.71 -18.70 -9.35
CA ILE A 126 5.18 -18.71 -9.48
C ILE A 126 5.84 -17.49 -8.82
N SER A 127 5.17 -16.34 -8.78
CA SER A 127 5.73 -15.14 -8.14
C SER A 127 5.70 -15.20 -6.61
N PHE A 128 4.97 -16.15 -6.02
CA PHE A 128 4.90 -16.38 -4.57
C PHE A 128 5.84 -17.46 -4.06
N PHE A 129 6.37 -18.29 -4.94
CA PHE A 129 7.35 -19.33 -4.63
C PHE A 129 8.75 -18.95 -5.13
#